data_93797f791fa347d7c2b288897895dcaa
#
_entry.id   93797f791fa347d7c2b288897895dcaa
#
_cell.length_a   1.000
_cell.length_b   1.000
_cell.length_c   1.000
_cell.angle_alpha   90.00
_cell.angle_beta   90.00
_cell.angle_gamma   90.00
#
_symmetry.space_group_name_H-M   'P 1'
#
loop_
_entity.id
_entity.type
_entity.pdbx_description
1 polymer ?
#
loop_
_entity_poly.entity_id
_entity_poly.type
_entity_poly.pdbx_seq_one_letter_code
_entity_poly.pdbx_strand_id
1 'polypeptide(L)'
;MLSYERVLNVFASYLKKDNVVEVVMTQHGYTVMLWDRMQQNRWQAEFCATPEKMLELLLDSYGMYLEESLCSAKRDLTEPERSEIEAAQRDMKARCERE
;
A
#
# COMPACT_ATOMS: atom_id res chain seq x y z
N MET A 1 5.45 -14.55 -13.01
CA MET A 1 4.69 -14.97 -11.82
C MET A 1 4.91 -13.99 -10.67
N LEU A 2 3.85 -13.59 -10.02
CA LEU A 2 3.94 -12.67 -8.88
C LEU A 2 4.58 -13.36 -7.68
N SER A 3 5.48 -12.64 -6.99
CA SER A 3 6.12 -13.15 -5.78
C SER A 3 6.10 -12.07 -4.70
N TYR A 4 6.25 -12.48 -3.44
CA TYR A 4 6.36 -11.55 -2.32
C TYR A 4 7.53 -10.59 -2.51
N GLU A 5 8.68 -11.12 -2.92
CA GLU A 5 9.89 -10.33 -3.13
C GLU A 5 9.69 -9.24 -4.18
N ARG A 6 8.98 -9.57 -5.26
CA ARG A 6 8.69 -8.60 -6.31
C ARG A 6 7.80 -7.48 -5.79
N VAL A 7 6.74 -7.83 -5.06
CA VAL A 7 5.83 -6.83 -4.47
C VAL A 7 6.61 -5.93 -3.52
N LEU A 8 7.43 -6.51 -2.65
CA LEU A 8 8.24 -5.74 -1.72
C LEU A 8 9.23 -4.81 -2.42
N ASN A 9 9.87 -5.29 -3.49
CA ASN A 9 10.81 -4.47 -4.25
C ASN A 9 10.13 -3.28 -4.92
N VAL A 10 8.97 -3.51 -5.52
CA VAL A 10 8.23 -2.44 -6.21
C VAL A 10 7.74 -1.39 -5.21
N PHE A 11 7.29 -1.81 -4.03
CA PHE A 11 6.77 -0.90 -3.02
C PHE A 11 7.83 -0.38 -2.04
N ALA A 12 9.10 -0.74 -2.21
CA ALA A 12 10.16 -0.41 -1.25
C ALA A 12 10.26 1.09 -0.95
N SER A 13 10.22 1.93 -2.00
CA SER A 13 10.29 3.39 -1.81
C SER A 13 9.10 3.92 -1.04
N TYR A 14 7.91 3.43 -1.37
CA TYR A 14 6.69 3.81 -0.67
C TYR A 14 6.73 3.40 0.80
N LEU A 15 7.14 2.16 1.07
CA LEU A 15 7.19 1.63 2.44
C LEU A 15 8.13 2.42 3.34
N LYS A 16 9.15 3.04 2.77
CA LYS A 16 10.07 3.90 3.52
C LYS A 16 9.46 5.25 3.86
N LYS A 17 8.48 5.71 3.08
CA LYS A 17 7.88 7.04 3.23
C LYS A 17 6.64 7.03 4.11
N ASP A 18 5.90 5.94 4.12
CA ASP A 18 4.64 5.83 4.85
C ASP A 18 4.85 5.02 6.12
N ASN A 19 4.91 5.71 7.25
CA ASN A 19 5.21 5.10 8.54
C ASN A 19 4.00 4.45 9.22
N VAL A 20 2.84 4.42 8.57
CA VAL A 20 1.64 3.77 9.13
C VAL A 20 1.43 2.37 8.56
N VAL A 21 2.23 1.95 7.58
CA VAL A 21 2.16 0.62 7.03
C VAL A 21 3.49 -0.10 7.25
N GLU A 22 3.42 -1.34 7.71
CA GLU A 22 4.60 -2.16 7.91
C GLU A 22 4.33 -3.56 7.36
N VAL A 23 5.34 -4.17 6.77
CA VAL A 23 5.27 -5.56 6.32
C VAL A 23 6.20 -6.36 7.22
N VAL A 24 5.64 -7.34 7.91
CA VAL A 24 6.37 -8.16 8.87
C VAL A 24 6.43 -9.59 8.36
N MET A 25 7.63 -10.16 8.37
CA MET A 25 7.83 -11.56 8.03
C MET A 25 7.73 -12.41 9.28
N THR A 26 6.88 -13.43 9.25
CA THR A 26 6.74 -14.41 10.31
C THR A 26 7.12 -15.79 9.77
N GLN A 27 7.16 -16.79 10.64
CA GLN A 27 7.42 -18.16 10.19
C GLN A 27 6.32 -18.72 9.28
N HIS A 28 5.17 -18.05 9.22
CA HIS A 28 4.04 -18.47 8.38
C HIS A 28 3.93 -17.67 7.08
N GLY A 29 4.78 -16.64 6.89
CA GLY A 29 4.76 -15.78 5.72
C GLY A 29 4.75 -14.32 6.10
N TYR A 30 4.11 -13.49 5.27
CA TYR A 30 4.10 -12.03 5.47
C TYR A 30 2.77 -11.56 6.01
N THR A 31 2.83 -10.55 6.88
CA THR A 31 1.67 -9.87 7.45
C THR A 31 1.82 -8.37 7.23
N VAL A 32 0.77 -7.73 6.74
CA VAL A 32 0.73 -6.26 6.59
C VAL A 32 0.08 -5.68 7.83
N MET A 33 0.80 -4.77 8.50
CA MET A 33 0.30 -4.08 9.67
C MET A 33 -0.01 -2.63 9.29
N LEU A 34 -1.22 -2.19 9.62
CA LEU A 34 -1.67 -0.84 9.33
C LEU A 34 -1.96 -0.13 10.65
N TRP A 35 -1.26 0.98 10.87
CA TRP A 35 -1.46 1.80 12.07
C TRP A 35 -2.51 2.87 11.79
N ASP A 36 -3.33 3.16 12.78
CA ASP A 36 -4.31 4.23 12.66
C ASP A 36 -3.59 5.58 12.69
N ARG A 37 -3.80 6.40 11.67
CA ARG A 37 -3.14 7.71 11.57
C ARG A 37 -3.60 8.68 12.65
N MET A 38 -4.82 8.51 13.14
CA MET A 38 -5.41 9.38 14.15
C MET A 38 -5.18 8.89 15.57
N GLN A 39 -5.06 7.57 15.75
CA GLN A 39 -4.89 6.93 17.06
C GLN A 39 -3.69 6.01 16.99
N GLN A 40 -2.54 6.51 17.34
CA GLN A 40 -1.24 5.85 17.14
C GLN A 40 -1.11 4.51 17.86
N ASN A 41 -1.96 4.23 18.85
CA ASN A 41 -1.94 2.96 19.57
C ASN A 41 -2.91 1.92 18.99
N ARG A 42 -3.64 2.25 17.92
CA ARG A 42 -4.51 1.30 17.23
C ARG A 42 -3.86 0.80 15.96
N TRP A 43 -3.97 -0.50 15.73
CA TRP A 43 -3.41 -1.10 14.54
C TRP A 43 -4.22 -2.31 14.13
N GLN A 44 -4.12 -2.64 12.86
CA GLN A 44 -4.70 -3.84 12.28
C GLN A 44 -3.60 -4.63 11.60
N ALA A 45 -3.69 -5.95 11.67
CA ALA A 45 -2.75 -6.83 11.00
C ALA A 45 -3.53 -7.80 10.12
N GLU A 46 -3.06 -8.01 8.90
CA GLU A 46 -3.69 -8.95 7.99
C GLU A 46 -2.64 -9.85 7.38
N PHE A 47 -2.81 -11.16 7.57
CA PHE A 47 -1.90 -12.15 7.03
C PHE A 47 -2.11 -12.28 5.52
N CYS A 48 -1.00 -12.30 4.78
CA CYS A 48 -1.03 -12.40 3.33
C CYS A 48 -0.74 -13.84 2.93
N ALA A 49 -1.80 -14.60 2.66
CA ALA A 49 -1.68 -15.99 2.24
C ALA A 49 -1.07 -16.13 0.86
N THR A 50 -1.15 -15.10 0.03
CA THR A 50 -0.60 -15.08 -1.33
C THR A 50 0.06 -13.74 -1.63
N PRO A 51 0.99 -13.69 -2.61
CA PRO A 51 1.54 -12.41 -3.05
C PRO A 51 0.47 -11.46 -3.61
N GLU A 52 -0.57 -12.01 -4.23
CA GLU A 52 -1.69 -11.21 -4.76
C GLU A 52 -2.43 -10.49 -3.64
N LYS A 53 -2.62 -11.14 -2.51
CA LYS A 53 -3.26 -10.53 -1.35
C LYS A 53 -2.40 -9.39 -0.79
N MET A 54 -1.09 -9.60 -0.70
CA MET A 54 -0.17 -8.57 -0.24
C MET A 54 -0.18 -7.38 -1.19
N LEU A 55 -0.18 -7.63 -2.50
CA LEU A 55 -0.27 -6.57 -3.52
C LEU A 55 -1.55 -5.75 -3.34
N GLU A 56 -2.68 -6.42 -3.17
CA GLU A 56 -3.97 -5.76 -2.96
C GLU A 56 -3.94 -4.83 -1.75
N LEU A 57 -3.45 -5.32 -0.62
CA LEU A 57 -3.36 -4.53 0.61
C LEU A 57 -2.44 -3.33 0.46
N LEU A 58 -1.29 -3.52 -0.17
CA LEU A 58 -0.34 -2.43 -0.37
C LEU A 58 -0.83 -1.41 -1.38
N LEU A 59 -1.58 -1.83 -2.41
CA LEU A 59 -2.20 -0.89 -3.34
C LEU A 59 -3.24 -0.02 -2.65
N ASP A 60 -4.07 -0.59 -1.79
CA ASP A 60 -5.06 0.16 -1.04
C ASP A 60 -4.38 1.18 -0.12
N SER A 61 -3.35 0.75 0.59
CA SER A 61 -2.59 1.62 1.48
C SER A 61 -1.90 2.75 0.72
N TYR A 62 -1.31 2.43 -0.43
CA TYR A 62 -0.67 3.41 -1.30
C TYR A 62 -1.65 4.46 -1.81
N GLY A 63 -2.86 4.02 -2.17
CA GLY A 63 -3.92 4.94 -2.59
C GLY A 63 -4.30 5.92 -1.49
N MET A 64 -4.44 5.46 -0.25
CA MET A 64 -4.72 6.32 0.88
C MET A 64 -3.59 7.31 1.15
N TYR A 65 -2.35 6.87 1.02
CA TYR A 65 -1.18 7.73 1.17
C TYR A 65 -1.18 8.85 0.12
N LEU A 66 -1.47 8.52 -1.14
CA LEU A 66 -1.54 9.51 -2.21
C LEU A 66 -2.70 10.48 -2.00
N GLU A 67 -3.84 9.97 -1.55
CA GLU A 67 -4.99 10.81 -1.25
C GLU A 67 -4.64 11.88 -0.21
N GLU A 68 -3.96 11.48 0.86
CA GLU A 68 -3.53 12.44 1.88
C GLU A 68 -2.49 13.43 1.36
N SER A 69 -1.61 12.99 0.47
CA SER A 69 -0.60 13.85 -0.13
C SER A 69 -1.20 14.92 -1.04
N LEU A 70 -2.26 14.56 -1.78
CA LEU A 70 -2.92 15.48 -2.71
C LEU A 70 -3.99 16.34 -2.03
N CYS A 71 -4.59 15.83 -0.96
CA CYS A 71 -5.71 16.47 -0.30
C CYS A 71 -5.47 16.55 1.20
N SER A 72 -4.57 17.44 1.62
CA SER A 72 -4.28 17.65 3.04
C SER A 72 -5.39 18.44 3.74
N ALA A 73 -6.20 19.19 3.01
CA ALA A 73 -7.37 19.86 3.55
C ALA A 73 -8.55 18.88 3.58
N LYS A 74 -9.48 19.07 4.52
CA LYS A 74 -10.66 18.20 4.64
C LYS A 74 -11.66 18.52 3.54
N ARG A 75 -11.36 18.12 2.31
CA ARG A 75 -12.21 18.30 1.14
C ARG A 75 -12.22 17.01 0.32
N ASP A 76 -13.19 16.89 -0.55
CA ASP A 76 -13.24 15.75 -1.47
C ASP A 76 -12.19 15.88 -2.55
N LEU A 77 -11.72 14.73 -3.03
CA LEU A 77 -10.79 14.70 -4.16
C LEU A 77 -11.52 15.15 -5.43
N THR A 78 -10.80 15.88 -6.27
CA THR A 78 -11.31 16.23 -7.61
C THR A 78 -11.16 15.03 -8.54
N GLU A 79 -11.88 15.05 -9.67
CA GLU A 79 -11.75 14.00 -10.68
C GLU A 79 -10.32 13.83 -11.20
N PRO A 80 -9.58 14.91 -11.54
CA PRO A 80 -8.18 14.75 -11.94
C PRO A 80 -7.32 14.11 -10.86
N GLU A 81 -7.55 14.43 -9.59
CA GLU A 81 -6.79 13.86 -8.48
C GLU A 81 -7.06 12.36 -8.34
N ARG A 82 -8.34 11.96 -8.44
CA ARG A 82 -8.71 10.53 -8.39
C ARG A 82 -8.10 9.76 -9.55
N SER A 83 -8.14 10.32 -10.75
CA SER A 83 -7.53 9.71 -11.94
C SER A 83 -6.03 9.51 -11.76
N GLU A 84 -5.36 10.48 -11.14
CA GLU A 84 -3.93 10.44 -10.87
C GLU A 84 -3.60 9.31 -9.89
N ILE A 85 -4.38 9.16 -8.83
CA ILE A 85 -4.20 8.08 -7.85
C ILE A 85 -4.41 6.72 -8.51
N GLU A 86 -5.49 6.58 -9.28
CA GLU A 86 -5.78 5.32 -9.98
C GLU A 86 -4.68 4.95 -10.97
N ALA A 87 -4.15 5.94 -11.70
CA ALA A 87 -3.05 5.71 -12.63
C ALA A 87 -1.79 5.26 -11.90
N ALA A 88 -1.49 5.86 -10.75
CA ALA A 88 -0.34 5.47 -9.94
C ALA A 88 -0.48 4.04 -9.42
N GLN A 89 -1.67 3.67 -8.95
CA GLN A 89 -1.94 2.32 -8.49
C GLN A 89 -1.81 1.31 -9.62
N ARG A 90 -2.33 1.62 -10.80
CA ARG A 90 -2.20 0.75 -11.97
C ARG A 90 -0.75 0.56 -12.37
N ASP A 91 0.06 1.61 -12.30
CA ASP A 91 1.48 1.54 -12.61
C ASP A 91 2.20 0.61 -11.63
N MET A 92 1.95 0.75 -10.33
CA MET A 92 2.56 -0.11 -9.32
C MET A 92 2.17 -1.57 -9.52
N LYS A 93 0.90 -1.82 -9.81
CA LYS A 93 0.42 -3.17 -10.08
C LYS A 93 1.10 -3.77 -11.31
N ALA A 94 1.20 -2.99 -12.39
CA ALA A 94 1.85 -3.45 -13.62
C ALA A 94 3.32 -3.79 -13.38
N ARG A 95 4.01 -2.98 -12.58
CA ARG A 95 5.41 -3.22 -12.24
C ARG A 95 5.58 -4.51 -11.43
N CYS A 96 4.64 -4.83 -10.57
CA CYS A 96 4.66 -6.09 -9.81
C CYS A 96 4.42 -7.30 -10.72
N GLU A 97 3.61 -7.13 -11.75
CA GLU A 97 3.22 -8.22 -12.66
C GLU A 97 4.21 -8.44 -13.80
N ARG A 98 5.15 -7.53 -14.01
CA ARG A 98 6.21 -7.70 -15.03
C ARG A 98 7.18 -8.77 -14.58
N GLU A 99 7.61 -9.54 -15.57
CA GLU A 99 8.66 -10.52 -15.36
C GLU A 99 10.01 -10.00 -15.85
#